data_d0b8c27151bee4f4a8e847d9c620c39e
#
_entry.id   d0b8c27151bee4f4a8e847d9c620c39e
#
_cell.length_a   1.000
_cell.length_b   1.000
_cell.length_c   1.000
_cell.angle_alpha   90.00
_cell.angle_beta   90.00
_cell.angle_gamma   90.00
#
_symmetry.space_group_name_H-M   'P 1'
#
loop_
_entity.id
_entity.type
_entity.pdbx_description
1 polymer ?
#
loop_
_entity_poly.entity_id
_entity_poly.type
_entity_poly.pdbx_seq_one_letter_code
_entity_poly.pdbx_strand_id
1 'polypeptide(L)'
;MANLFNADNAPTEEPEEFVAGDFIQWKRTDLSTDYPNSTHSMEYVARVRQGGTSEIKISGTNSGSDYLFTANSSTTSNYDEGQYHWQLEVTETSSGNRIVITTGEWTITPDLDDNNADPRSHTEIMLDKIETVLQGRADADVLSYSINGRSLSKMSPDELVQWRNYYKKELAMHKRKELIKRGKPTGATISVRF
;
A
#
# COMPACT_ATOMS: atom_id res chain seq x y z
N MET A 1 11.19 -22.36 4.13
CA MET A 1 10.08 -21.40 4.12
C MET A 1 8.79 -22.21 4.11
N ALA A 2 7.81 -21.87 4.95
CA ALA A 2 6.52 -22.58 4.98
C ALA A 2 5.74 -22.30 3.68
N ASN A 3 4.91 -23.30 3.26
CA ASN A 3 4.02 -23.10 2.13
C ASN A 3 2.84 -22.25 2.55
N LEU A 4 2.80 -21.00 2.07
CA LEU A 4 1.76 -20.02 2.41
C LEU A 4 0.40 -20.28 1.73
N PHE A 5 0.29 -21.27 0.83
CA PHE A 5 -1.01 -21.72 0.32
C PHE A 5 -1.73 -22.70 1.26
N ASN A 6 -1.01 -23.24 2.26
CA ASN A 6 -1.60 -24.12 3.27
C ASN A 6 -2.14 -23.27 4.44
N ALA A 7 -3.43 -23.43 4.75
CA ALA A 7 -4.10 -22.73 5.84
C ALA A 7 -3.45 -22.97 7.23
N ASP A 8 -2.77 -24.10 7.43
CA ASP A 8 -2.07 -24.37 8.69
C ASP A 8 -0.86 -23.45 8.89
N ASN A 9 -0.31 -22.90 7.81
CA ASN A 9 0.82 -21.98 7.79
C ASN A 9 0.39 -20.51 7.66
N ALA A 10 -0.92 -20.22 7.70
CA ALA A 10 -1.41 -18.86 7.59
C ALA A 10 -0.83 -17.99 8.73
N PRO A 11 -0.31 -16.79 8.43
CA PRO A 11 0.10 -15.84 9.46
C PRO A 11 -1.05 -15.54 10.44
N THR A 12 -0.72 -15.18 11.67
CA THR A 12 -1.72 -14.81 12.70
C THR A 12 -2.04 -13.31 12.70
N GLU A 13 -1.36 -12.55 11.86
CA GLU A 13 -1.52 -11.10 11.70
C GLU A 13 -1.91 -10.78 10.28
N GLU A 14 -2.64 -9.68 10.10
CA GLU A 14 -3.02 -9.13 8.81
C GLU A 14 -1.77 -8.71 8.02
N PRO A 15 -1.75 -8.88 6.68
CA PRO A 15 -0.66 -8.33 5.87
C PRO A 15 -0.68 -6.79 5.95
N GLU A 16 0.46 -6.15 6.14
CA GLU A 16 0.58 -4.70 6.00
C GLU A 16 0.58 -4.27 4.53
N GLU A 17 1.15 -5.13 3.67
CA GLU A 17 1.33 -4.89 2.25
C GLU A 17 1.16 -6.19 1.46
N PHE A 18 0.52 -6.11 0.29
CA PHE A 18 0.42 -7.22 -0.65
C PHE A 18 0.29 -6.71 -2.10
N VAL A 19 0.59 -7.59 -3.05
CA VAL A 19 0.51 -7.28 -4.48
C VAL A 19 -0.89 -7.59 -5.00
N ALA A 20 -1.46 -6.73 -5.84
CA ALA A 20 -2.70 -7.02 -6.55
C ALA A 20 -2.49 -8.28 -7.42
N GLY A 21 -3.42 -9.23 -7.35
CA GLY A 21 -3.27 -10.52 -8.02
C GLY A 21 -2.62 -11.63 -7.19
N ASP A 22 -2.06 -11.32 -6.03
CA ASP A 22 -1.53 -12.34 -5.13
C ASP A 22 -2.61 -13.01 -4.29
N PHE A 23 -2.42 -14.30 -4.01
CA PHE A 23 -3.18 -15.00 -3.00
C PHE A 23 -2.75 -14.53 -1.62
N ILE A 24 -3.71 -14.10 -0.78
CA ILE A 24 -3.47 -13.70 0.60
C ILE A 24 -4.31 -14.50 1.57
N GLN A 25 -3.74 -14.85 2.71
CA GLN A 25 -4.47 -15.44 3.83
C GLN A 25 -3.83 -15.10 5.16
N TRP A 26 -4.65 -15.02 6.19
CA TRP A 26 -4.22 -14.91 7.59
C TRP A 26 -5.29 -15.48 8.52
N LYS A 27 -4.93 -15.76 9.78
CA LYS A 27 -5.79 -16.38 10.77
C LYS A 27 -5.86 -15.52 12.02
N ARG A 28 -7.07 -15.28 12.52
CA ARG A 28 -7.27 -14.64 13.82
C ARG A 28 -7.60 -15.74 14.85
N THR A 29 -6.65 -15.96 15.75
CA THR A 29 -6.75 -16.96 16.83
C THR A 29 -7.06 -16.32 18.19
N ASP A 30 -6.80 -15.02 18.30
CA ASP A 30 -6.93 -14.21 19.51
C ASP A 30 -8.37 -13.85 19.87
N LEU A 31 -9.29 -13.87 18.91
CA LEU A 31 -10.69 -13.43 19.08
C LEU A 31 -11.67 -14.59 19.27
N SER A 32 -11.24 -15.82 19.07
CA SER A 32 -12.11 -17.01 19.08
C SER A 32 -12.75 -17.31 20.42
N THR A 33 -12.14 -16.87 21.53
CA THR A 33 -12.69 -17.05 22.89
C THR A 33 -13.86 -16.09 23.15
N ASP A 34 -13.72 -14.82 22.79
CA ASP A 34 -14.71 -13.79 23.06
C ASP A 34 -15.82 -13.78 21.99
N TYR A 35 -15.45 -14.14 20.76
CA TYR A 35 -16.35 -14.17 19.58
C TYR A 35 -16.28 -15.55 18.90
N PRO A 36 -16.89 -16.59 19.47
CA PRO A 36 -16.88 -17.92 18.88
C PRO A 36 -17.52 -17.93 17.49
N ASN A 37 -16.88 -18.59 16.53
CA ASN A 37 -17.33 -18.66 15.13
C ASN A 37 -18.64 -19.46 14.94
N SER A 38 -19.16 -20.12 15.99
CA SER A 38 -20.48 -20.74 16.01
C SER A 38 -21.64 -19.75 16.20
N THR A 39 -21.34 -18.56 16.75
CA THR A 39 -22.34 -17.53 17.10
C THR A 39 -22.04 -16.15 16.50
N HIS A 40 -20.85 -15.98 15.95
CA HIS A 40 -20.42 -14.73 15.35
C HIS A 40 -19.83 -14.96 13.97
N SER A 41 -19.89 -13.91 13.13
CA SER A 41 -19.17 -13.82 11.87
C SER A 41 -18.23 -12.62 11.91
N MET A 42 -17.12 -12.71 11.17
CA MET A 42 -16.13 -11.63 11.07
C MET A 42 -15.90 -11.26 9.62
N GLU A 43 -15.71 -9.98 9.35
CA GLU A 43 -15.41 -9.45 8.04
C GLU A 43 -14.44 -8.27 8.13
N TYR A 44 -13.40 -8.28 7.32
CA TYR A 44 -12.59 -7.10 7.05
C TYR A 44 -13.25 -6.28 5.96
N VAL A 45 -13.51 -5.01 6.25
CA VAL A 45 -14.02 -4.04 5.29
C VAL A 45 -13.00 -2.93 5.12
N ALA A 46 -12.51 -2.73 3.91
CA ALA A 46 -11.51 -1.71 3.62
C ALA A 46 -11.97 -0.76 2.51
N ARG A 47 -11.51 0.49 2.60
CA ARG A 47 -11.75 1.51 1.58
C ARG A 47 -10.46 2.26 1.27
N VAL A 48 -10.29 2.60 0.00
CA VAL A 48 -9.15 3.38 -0.45
C VAL A 48 -9.16 4.78 0.21
N ARG A 49 -7.97 5.22 0.64
CA ARG A 49 -7.80 6.45 1.43
C ARG A 49 -8.05 7.73 0.64
N GLN A 50 -7.78 7.74 -0.66
CA GLN A 50 -7.90 8.95 -1.49
C GLN A 50 -8.90 8.75 -2.62
N GLY A 51 -10.06 9.43 -2.51
CA GLY A 51 -10.93 9.75 -3.63
C GLY A 51 -11.57 8.60 -4.40
N GLY A 52 -11.33 7.36 -4.00
CA GLY A 52 -11.89 6.18 -4.64
C GLY A 52 -13.16 5.67 -3.95
N THR A 53 -13.96 4.95 -4.70
CA THR A 53 -15.13 4.24 -4.19
C THR A 53 -14.86 2.74 -3.97
N SER A 54 -13.64 2.28 -4.27
CA SER A 54 -13.25 0.87 -4.16
C SER A 54 -13.41 0.38 -2.72
N GLU A 55 -14.24 -0.64 -2.55
CA GLU A 55 -14.47 -1.33 -1.29
C GLU A 55 -13.96 -2.76 -1.40
N ILE A 56 -13.21 -3.18 -0.40
CA ILE A 56 -12.72 -4.55 -0.25
C ILE A 56 -13.42 -5.17 0.93
N LYS A 57 -13.98 -6.37 0.73
CA LYS A 57 -14.56 -7.18 1.79
C LYS A 57 -13.94 -8.55 1.78
N ILE A 58 -13.43 -8.97 2.94
CA ILE A 58 -12.86 -10.30 3.14
C ILE A 58 -13.53 -10.92 4.35
N SER A 59 -14.43 -11.85 4.09
CA SER A 59 -15.17 -12.55 5.14
C SER A 59 -14.34 -13.68 5.72
N GLY A 60 -14.38 -13.83 7.05
CA GLY A 60 -13.75 -14.92 7.76
C GLY A 60 -14.50 -16.23 7.56
N THR A 61 -13.77 -17.30 7.33
CA THR A 61 -14.26 -18.68 7.31
C THR A 61 -13.83 -19.41 8.56
N ASN A 62 -14.62 -20.40 8.98
CA ASN A 62 -14.30 -21.19 10.17
C ASN A 62 -13.08 -22.11 9.90
N SER A 63 -12.07 -22.05 10.76
CA SER A 63 -10.90 -22.91 10.74
C SER A 63 -10.69 -23.50 12.16
N GLY A 64 -11.39 -24.59 12.46
CA GLY A 64 -11.55 -25.05 13.84
C GLY A 64 -12.34 -24.04 14.67
N SER A 65 -11.75 -23.57 15.77
CA SER A 65 -12.31 -22.47 16.57
C SER A 65 -12.00 -21.08 16.03
N ASP A 66 -11.01 -20.97 15.14
CA ASP A 66 -10.45 -19.72 14.67
C ASP A 66 -11.13 -19.21 13.40
N TYR A 67 -10.80 -17.98 13.00
CA TYR A 67 -11.25 -17.39 11.75
C TYR A 67 -10.09 -17.35 10.76
N LEU A 68 -10.28 -17.94 9.59
CA LEU A 68 -9.38 -17.85 8.45
C LEU A 68 -9.93 -16.85 7.44
N PHE A 69 -9.15 -15.86 7.10
CA PHE A 69 -9.43 -14.88 6.06
C PHE A 69 -8.61 -15.22 4.83
N THR A 70 -9.25 -15.25 3.67
CA THR A 70 -8.61 -15.64 2.43
C THR A 70 -9.14 -14.80 1.27
N ALA A 71 -8.26 -14.28 0.44
CA ALA A 71 -8.62 -13.73 -0.85
C ALA A 71 -7.78 -14.37 -1.96
N ASN A 72 -8.46 -14.93 -2.97
CA ASN A 72 -7.82 -15.59 -4.10
C ASN A 72 -7.23 -14.58 -5.07
N SER A 73 -6.22 -14.99 -5.84
CA SER A 73 -5.57 -14.18 -6.88
C SER A 73 -6.57 -13.55 -7.86
N SER A 74 -7.62 -14.28 -8.25
CA SER A 74 -8.68 -13.74 -9.11
C SER A 74 -9.53 -12.64 -8.46
N THR A 75 -9.58 -12.60 -7.13
CA THR A 75 -10.27 -11.56 -6.37
C THR A 75 -9.36 -10.35 -6.17
N THR A 76 -8.13 -10.58 -5.73
CA THR A 76 -7.15 -9.53 -5.45
C THR A 76 -6.68 -8.81 -6.71
N SER A 77 -6.72 -9.46 -7.89
CA SER A 77 -6.43 -8.81 -9.18
C SER A 77 -7.41 -7.71 -9.57
N ASN A 78 -8.58 -7.65 -8.90
CA ASN A 78 -9.56 -6.58 -9.09
C ASN A 78 -9.43 -5.45 -8.05
N TYR A 79 -8.46 -5.53 -7.16
CA TYR A 79 -8.22 -4.48 -6.18
C TYR A 79 -7.36 -3.38 -6.81
N ASP A 80 -7.80 -2.14 -6.67
CA ASP A 80 -7.02 -0.99 -7.09
C ASP A 80 -5.77 -0.86 -6.20
N GLU A 81 -4.65 -0.42 -6.80
CA GLU A 81 -3.45 -0.08 -6.06
C GLU A 81 -3.67 1.15 -5.17
N GLY A 82 -3.00 1.20 -4.01
CA GLY A 82 -3.06 2.34 -3.12
C GLY A 82 -3.07 1.99 -1.63
N GLN A 83 -3.33 3.00 -0.83
CA GLN A 83 -3.47 2.86 0.62
C GLN A 83 -4.94 2.75 0.99
N TYR A 84 -5.26 1.75 1.79
CA TYR A 84 -6.59 1.45 2.28
C TYR A 84 -6.64 1.55 3.80
N HIS A 85 -7.72 2.12 4.31
CA HIS A 85 -8.10 1.93 5.72
C HIS A 85 -9.05 0.75 5.80
N TRP A 86 -8.78 -0.16 6.72
CA TRP A 86 -9.64 -1.28 7.00
C TRP A 86 -10.16 -1.25 8.44
N GLN A 87 -11.29 -1.91 8.64
CA GLN A 87 -11.86 -2.23 9.94
C GLN A 87 -12.26 -3.70 9.98
N LEU A 88 -12.04 -4.33 11.12
CA LEU A 88 -12.54 -5.67 11.41
C LEU A 88 -13.89 -5.55 12.10
N GLU A 89 -14.90 -6.05 11.44
CA GLU A 89 -16.28 -6.08 11.92
C GLU A 89 -16.62 -7.45 12.47
N VAL A 90 -17.29 -7.49 13.63
CA VAL A 90 -17.87 -8.69 14.21
C VAL A 90 -19.36 -8.51 14.26
N THR A 91 -20.09 -9.51 13.76
CA THR A 91 -21.56 -9.53 13.78
C THR A 91 -22.03 -10.74 14.57
N GLU A 92 -22.87 -10.51 15.57
CA GLU A 92 -23.56 -11.58 16.30
C GLU A 92 -24.67 -12.17 15.42
N THR A 93 -24.61 -13.46 15.15
CA THR A 93 -25.54 -14.13 14.22
C THR A 93 -27.00 -14.11 14.70
N SER A 94 -27.23 -14.16 16.02
CA SER A 94 -28.56 -14.22 16.61
C SER A 94 -29.34 -12.91 16.55
N SER A 95 -28.66 -11.79 16.73
CA SER A 95 -29.24 -10.44 16.80
C SER A 95 -29.02 -9.60 15.55
N GLY A 96 -27.99 -9.94 14.76
CA GLY A 96 -27.48 -9.12 13.67
C GLY A 96 -26.76 -7.84 14.13
N ASN A 97 -26.51 -7.69 15.44
CA ASN A 97 -25.76 -6.55 15.95
C ASN A 97 -24.29 -6.65 15.54
N ARG A 98 -23.75 -5.52 15.11
CA ARG A 98 -22.38 -5.39 14.60
C ARG A 98 -21.55 -4.42 15.43
N ILE A 99 -20.29 -4.77 15.66
CA ILE A 99 -19.29 -3.89 16.27
C ILE A 99 -18.00 -3.91 15.46
N VAL A 100 -17.23 -2.84 15.52
CA VAL A 100 -15.87 -2.77 15.00
C VAL A 100 -14.91 -3.07 16.16
N ILE A 101 -14.06 -4.09 15.97
CA ILE A 101 -13.10 -4.53 17.00
C ILE A 101 -11.79 -3.77 16.87
N THR A 102 -11.29 -3.64 15.64
CA THR A 102 -10.00 -3.00 15.38
C THR A 102 -9.98 -2.39 13.98
N THR A 103 -9.03 -1.50 13.75
CA THR A 103 -8.83 -0.82 12.46
C THR A 103 -7.34 -0.80 12.13
N GLY A 104 -7.01 -0.68 10.85
CA GLY A 104 -5.63 -0.58 10.39
C GLY A 104 -5.53 -0.09 8.96
N GLU A 105 -4.38 -0.31 8.36
CA GLU A 105 -4.09 0.13 6.99
C GLU A 105 -3.51 -1.03 6.19
N TRP A 106 -3.86 -1.09 4.89
CA TRP A 106 -3.22 -1.93 3.89
C TRP A 106 -2.58 -1.06 2.81
N THR A 107 -1.43 -1.51 2.30
CA THR A 107 -0.84 -0.99 1.07
C THR A 107 -0.96 -2.06 0.00
N ILE A 108 -1.69 -1.76 -1.07
CA ILE A 108 -1.80 -2.65 -2.23
C ILE A 108 -0.87 -2.11 -3.31
N THR A 109 0.11 -2.93 -3.69
CA THR A 109 1.08 -2.60 -4.73
C THR A 109 0.67 -3.22 -6.06
N PRO A 110 1.03 -2.59 -7.20
CA PRO A 110 0.72 -3.15 -8.51
C PRO A 110 1.47 -4.45 -8.77
N ASP A 111 0.85 -5.35 -9.53
CA ASP A 111 1.53 -6.51 -10.09
C ASP A 111 2.53 -6.06 -11.17
N LEU A 112 3.80 -6.40 -11.00
CA LEU A 112 4.86 -6.02 -11.95
C LEU A 112 4.80 -6.83 -13.26
N ASP A 113 4.04 -7.92 -13.29
CA ASP A 113 3.76 -8.68 -14.52
C ASP A 113 2.69 -7.97 -15.39
N ASP A 114 1.94 -7.02 -14.83
CA ASP A 114 1.06 -6.17 -15.64
C ASP A 114 1.90 -5.14 -16.41
N ASN A 115 1.81 -5.18 -17.75
CA ASN A 115 2.53 -4.26 -18.63
C ASN A 115 2.17 -2.77 -18.42
N ASN A 116 1.09 -2.47 -17.71
CA ASN A 116 0.67 -1.11 -17.37
C ASN A 116 1.13 -0.67 -15.98
N ALA A 117 1.70 -1.58 -15.17
CA ALA A 117 2.17 -1.25 -13.84
C ALA A 117 3.42 -0.35 -13.91
N ASP A 118 3.34 0.83 -13.32
CA ASP A 118 4.51 1.70 -13.14
C ASP A 118 5.04 1.54 -11.71
N PRO A 119 6.19 0.86 -11.51
CA PRO A 119 6.74 0.61 -10.18
C PRO A 119 7.33 1.87 -9.53
N ARG A 120 7.36 2.97 -10.25
CA ARG A 120 7.92 4.24 -9.74
C ARG A 120 6.97 4.90 -8.76
N SER A 121 7.51 5.40 -7.67
CA SER A 121 6.76 6.24 -6.72
C SER A 121 6.29 7.53 -7.39
N HIS A 122 5.23 8.14 -6.83
CA HIS A 122 4.75 9.46 -7.28
C HIS A 122 5.89 10.50 -7.35
N THR A 123 6.79 10.49 -6.37
CA THR A 123 7.96 11.37 -6.32
C THR A 123 8.91 11.14 -7.49
N GLU A 124 9.14 9.89 -7.88
CA GLU A 124 9.98 9.54 -9.03
C GLU A 124 9.33 9.96 -10.35
N ILE A 125 8.02 9.72 -10.51
CA ILE A 125 7.25 10.15 -11.69
C ILE A 125 7.26 11.68 -11.82
N MET A 126 7.07 12.41 -10.72
CA MET A 126 7.09 13.88 -10.74
C MET A 126 8.47 14.42 -11.07
N LEU A 127 9.52 13.81 -10.51
CA LEU A 127 10.90 14.20 -10.81
C LEU A 127 11.23 14.00 -12.29
N ASP A 128 10.87 12.86 -12.86
CA ASP A 128 11.06 12.54 -14.28
C ASP A 128 10.33 13.55 -15.19
N LYS A 129 9.07 13.86 -14.89
CA LYS A 129 8.31 14.89 -15.63
C LYS A 129 8.96 16.27 -15.58
N ILE A 130 9.46 16.69 -14.42
CA ILE A 130 10.14 17.97 -14.27
C ILE A 130 11.46 17.99 -15.06
N GLU A 131 12.25 16.93 -14.97
CA GLU A 131 13.52 16.79 -15.69
C GLU A 131 13.30 16.78 -17.21
N THR A 132 12.25 16.07 -17.68
CA THR A 132 11.86 16.07 -19.11
C THR A 132 11.50 17.48 -19.60
N VAL A 133 10.71 18.26 -18.82
CA VAL A 133 10.38 19.64 -19.20
C VAL A 133 11.61 20.54 -19.19
N LEU A 134 12.52 20.37 -18.24
CA LEU A 134 13.79 21.14 -18.22
C LEU A 134 14.67 20.81 -19.42
N GLN A 135 14.77 19.54 -19.83
CA GLN A 135 15.48 19.11 -21.03
C GLN A 135 14.82 19.65 -22.30
N GLY A 136 13.50 19.48 -22.46
CA GLY A 136 12.78 19.97 -23.64
C GLY A 136 12.84 21.49 -23.81
N ARG A 137 12.97 22.26 -22.71
CA ARG A 137 13.21 23.70 -22.79
C ARG A 137 14.62 24.06 -23.27
N ALA A 138 15.60 23.21 -22.98
CA ALA A 138 16.96 23.41 -23.52
C ALA A 138 17.01 23.15 -25.03
N ASP A 139 16.15 22.24 -25.52
CA ASP A 139 16.08 21.83 -26.95
C ASP A 139 14.97 22.55 -27.75
N ALA A 140 14.34 23.60 -27.16
CA ALA A 140 13.22 24.36 -27.73
C ALA A 140 11.92 23.58 -27.99
N ASP A 141 11.79 22.34 -27.53
CA ASP A 141 10.56 21.54 -27.60
C ASP A 141 9.77 21.64 -26.29
N VAL A 142 8.60 22.30 -26.32
CA VAL A 142 7.82 22.57 -25.11
C VAL A 142 6.82 21.45 -24.87
N LEU A 143 7.19 20.50 -24.01
CA LEU A 143 6.27 19.50 -23.49
C LEU A 143 5.41 20.08 -22.36
N SER A 144 4.11 19.83 -22.39
CA SER A 144 3.14 20.34 -21.42
C SER A 144 2.74 19.24 -20.42
N TYR A 145 3.13 19.39 -19.15
CA TYR A 145 2.73 18.53 -18.03
C TYR A 145 2.01 19.33 -16.94
N SER A 146 1.20 18.67 -16.13
CA SER A 146 0.46 19.28 -15.02
C SER A 146 0.89 18.73 -13.66
N ILE A 147 1.11 19.63 -12.68
CA ILE A 147 1.32 19.30 -11.26
C ILE A 147 0.32 20.11 -10.42
N ASN A 148 -0.48 19.45 -9.58
CA ASN A 148 -1.46 20.09 -8.70
C ASN A 148 -2.34 21.13 -9.41
N GLY A 149 -2.79 20.83 -10.65
CA GLY A 149 -3.62 21.72 -11.46
C GLY A 149 -2.86 22.87 -12.15
N ARG A 150 -1.52 22.94 -12.00
CA ARG A 150 -0.67 23.92 -12.71
C ARG A 150 0.09 23.25 -13.84
N SER A 151 0.05 23.86 -15.02
CA SER A 151 0.83 23.40 -16.17
C SER A 151 2.32 23.69 -15.96
N LEU A 152 3.17 22.65 -16.01
CA LEU A 152 4.64 22.78 -15.91
C LEU A 152 5.24 23.64 -17.03
N SER A 153 4.62 23.67 -18.20
CA SER A 153 5.08 24.50 -19.32
C SER A 153 4.95 26.01 -19.05
N LYS A 154 4.12 26.40 -18.09
CA LYS A 154 3.91 27.80 -17.67
C LYS A 154 4.77 28.23 -16.48
N MET A 155 5.47 27.28 -15.82
CA MET A 155 6.36 27.59 -14.71
C MET A 155 7.69 28.17 -15.22
N SER A 156 8.27 29.08 -14.45
CA SER A 156 9.62 29.59 -14.76
C SER A 156 10.68 28.50 -14.59
N PRO A 157 11.84 28.58 -15.24
CA PRO A 157 12.95 27.64 -15.03
C PRO A 157 13.37 27.56 -13.56
N ASP A 158 13.36 28.67 -12.84
CA ASP A 158 13.74 28.71 -11.41
C ASP A 158 12.74 27.95 -10.53
N GLU A 159 11.43 28.08 -10.79
CA GLU A 159 10.40 27.31 -10.10
C GLU A 159 10.56 25.81 -10.37
N LEU A 160 10.83 25.42 -11.61
CA LEU A 160 11.07 24.01 -11.96
C LEU A 160 12.31 23.44 -11.25
N VAL A 161 13.40 24.22 -11.14
CA VAL A 161 14.59 23.83 -10.41
C VAL A 161 14.30 23.69 -8.91
N GLN A 162 13.49 24.56 -8.31
CA GLN A 162 13.06 24.46 -6.92
C GLN A 162 12.25 23.18 -6.69
N TRP A 163 11.27 22.88 -7.53
CA TRP A 163 10.46 21.67 -7.47
C TRP A 163 11.31 20.41 -7.67
N ARG A 164 12.22 20.42 -8.65
CA ARG A 164 13.18 19.31 -8.82
C ARG A 164 13.98 19.03 -7.55
N ASN A 165 14.51 20.08 -6.92
CA ASN A 165 15.31 19.94 -5.70
C ASN A 165 14.47 19.45 -4.53
N TYR A 166 13.20 19.89 -4.42
CA TYR A 166 12.25 19.40 -3.45
C TYR A 166 12.02 17.89 -3.60
N TYR A 167 11.64 17.42 -4.78
CA TYR A 167 11.39 16.00 -5.03
C TYR A 167 12.66 15.14 -4.90
N LYS A 168 13.83 15.64 -5.28
CA LYS A 168 15.11 14.94 -5.04
C LYS A 168 15.38 14.74 -3.55
N LYS A 169 15.08 15.73 -2.72
CA LYS A 169 15.23 15.65 -1.27
C LYS A 169 14.21 14.66 -0.67
N GLU A 170 12.98 14.70 -1.11
CA GLU A 170 11.92 13.78 -0.67
C GLU A 170 12.29 12.33 -1.02
N LEU A 171 12.72 12.07 -2.26
CA LEU A 171 13.17 10.76 -2.70
C LEU A 171 14.37 10.25 -1.88
N ALA A 172 15.33 11.11 -1.58
CA ALA A 172 16.48 10.76 -0.75
C ALA A 172 16.05 10.41 0.69
N MET A 173 15.08 11.12 1.26
CA MET A 173 14.51 10.79 2.57
C MET A 173 13.76 9.46 2.55
N HIS A 174 13.01 9.18 1.51
CA HIS A 174 12.28 7.91 1.35
C HIS A 174 13.26 6.73 1.28
N LYS A 175 14.26 6.82 0.41
CA LYS A 175 15.34 5.81 0.28
C LYS A 175 16.10 5.60 1.60
N ARG A 176 16.33 6.67 2.35
CA ARG A 176 16.96 6.58 3.67
C ARG A 176 16.09 5.83 4.68
N LYS A 177 14.78 6.11 4.72
CA LYS A 177 13.83 5.39 5.58
C LYS A 177 13.80 3.89 5.25
N GLU A 178 13.80 3.54 3.97
CA GLU A 178 13.84 2.14 3.55
C GLU A 178 15.14 1.43 3.96
N LEU A 179 16.29 2.10 3.81
CA LEU A 179 17.57 1.55 4.28
C LEU A 179 17.55 1.27 5.79
N ILE A 180 16.96 2.19 6.57
CA ILE A 180 16.80 2.01 8.03
C ILE A 180 15.90 0.81 8.32
N LYS A 181 14.74 0.70 7.65
CA LYS A 181 13.84 -0.47 7.80
C LYS A 181 14.54 -1.79 7.48
N ARG A 182 15.45 -1.80 6.51
CA ARG A 182 16.26 -2.98 6.13
C ARG A 182 17.51 -3.18 6.98
N GLY A 183 17.72 -2.40 8.05
CA GLY A 183 18.89 -2.49 8.91
C GLY A 183 20.21 -2.14 8.23
N LYS A 184 20.18 -1.44 7.07
CA LYS A 184 21.37 -1.04 6.33
C LYS A 184 21.89 0.33 6.78
N PRO A 185 23.22 0.55 6.82
CA PRO A 185 23.79 1.83 7.21
C PRO A 185 23.38 2.94 6.23
N THR A 186 22.98 4.09 6.75
CA THR A 186 22.50 5.24 5.98
C THR A 186 23.60 6.21 5.50
N GLY A 187 24.85 5.75 5.45
CA GLY A 187 25.94 6.46 4.80
C GLY A 187 26.57 7.63 5.54
N ALA A 188 26.35 7.81 6.85
CA ALA A 188 27.11 8.76 7.65
C ALA A 188 28.30 8.06 8.31
N THR A 189 29.46 8.06 7.67
CA THR A 189 30.71 7.64 8.31
C THR A 189 31.29 8.84 9.08
N ILE A 190 31.27 8.75 10.41
CA ILE A 190 31.98 9.73 11.25
C ILE A 190 33.44 9.24 11.36
N SER A 191 34.35 9.90 10.66
CA SER A 191 35.78 9.67 10.85
C SER A 191 36.22 10.41 12.11
N VAL A 192 36.44 9.70 13.20
CA VAL A 192 37.11 10.24 14.39
C VAL A 192 38.60 10.04 14.18
N ARG A 193 39.35 11.15 14.01
CA ARG A 193 40.82 11.13 14.11
C ARG A 193 41.16 11.29 15.59
N PHE A 194 41.88 10.32 16.13
CA PHE A 194 42.53 10.40 17.43
C PHE A 194 43.93 11.03 17.23
#